data_939278564cc59c6eacec4d2d5b61cad4
#
_entry.id   939278564cc59c6eacec4d2d5b61cad4
#
_cell.length_a   1.000
_cell.length_b   1.000
_cell.length_c   1.000
_cell.angle_alpha   90.00
_cell.angle_beta   90.00
_cell.angle_gamma   90.00
#
_symmetry.space_group_name_H-M   'P 1'
#
loop_
_entity.id
_entity.type
_entity.pdbx_description
1 polymer ?
#
loop_
_entity_poly.entity_id
_entity_poly.type
_entity_poly.pdbx_seq_one_letter_code
_entity_poly.pdbx_strand_id
1 'polypeptide(L)'
;SKIMYGSDRLTQPLLRKKNGAYAKDGEFTPVSWSEAFDTMAAQAKRVLKEKGPTALGMFGSGQWTIFEGYAATKLMRAGFRSNNLDPNARHCMASAAYAFMRTFGMDEPMGCYDDFEHADAFVLWGSNMAEMHPILWTRVADRRLGHPHVKVAVLSTFTHRSSDLADIPIVFKPGTDLAILNYIANHIITTGRVNTDFVGKHTTFVKGATEIGYGLRPDDPREVKARKAEDVTATTPIDFEAYAAFVKDYTLEKVSALTGVEPGFLQQLAELYADPKRKVTSFWTMGFNQHVRGVW
;
A
#
# COMPACT_ATOMS: atom_id res chain seq x y z
N SER A 1 -9.19 19.77 -11.84
CA SER A 1 -10.01 20.98 -11.63
C SER A 1 -11.46 20.83 -12.12
N LYS A 2 -11.73 20.09 -13.21
CA LYS A 2 -13.12 19.85 -13.67
C LYS A 2 -14.01 19.19 -12.62
N ILE A 3 -13.50 18.27 -11.82
CA ILE A 3 -14.26 17.58 -10.77
C ILE A 3 -14.69 18.55 -9.67
N MET A 4 -13.89 19.55 -9.35
CA MET A 4 -14.24 20.55 -8.32
C MET A 4 -15.40 21.46 -8.72
N TYR A 5 -15.67 21.59 -10.01
CA TYR A 5 -16.74 22.44 -10.56
C TYR A 5 -17.84 21.61 -11.25
N GLY A 6 -17.91 20.31 -10.95
CA GLY A 6 -18.99 19.46 -11.45
C GLY A 6 -20.36 19.90 -10.95
N SER A 7 -21.39 19.78 -11.80
CA SER A 7 -22.75 20.15 -11.45
C SER A 7 -23.37 19.27 -10.36
N ASP A 8 -22.79 18.10 -10.13
CA ASP A 8 -23.17 17.12 -9.11
C ASP A 8 -22.44 17.33 -7.76
N ARG A 9 -21.56 18.36 -7.68
CA ARG A 9 -20.87 18.69 -6.42
C ARG A 9 -21.86 19.16 -5.36
N LEU A 10 -21.81 18.53 -4.18
CA LEU A 10 -22.58 18.96 -3.04
C LEU A 10 -22.03 20.30 -2.49
N THR A 11 -22.89 21.29 -2.38
CA THR A 11 -22.56 22.65 -1.89
C THR A 11 -23.18 22.96 -0.54
N GLN A 12 -24.01 22.07 0.00
CA GLN A 12 -24.69 22.21 1.28
C GLN A 12 -24.83 20.82 1.94
N PRO A 13 -25.02 20.78 3.27
CA PRO A 13 -25.23 19.52 3.98
C PRO A 13 -26.53 18.85 3.56
N LEU A 14 -26.51 17.51 3.56
CA LEU A 14 -27.69 16.68 3.32
C LEU A 14 -27.96 15.82 4.55
N LEU A 15 -29.22 15.81 5.01
CA LEU A 15 -29.68 14.85 6.00
C LEU A 15 -30.73 13.91 5.41
N ARG A 16 -30.72 12.67 5.85
CA ARG A 16 -31.82 11.76 5.53
C ARG A 16 -33.04 12.11 6.36
N LYS A 17 -34.13 12.44 5.71
CA LYS A 17 -35.38 12.80 6.37
C LYS A 17 -36.55 11.95 5.86
N LYS A 18 -37.45 11.62 6.79
CA LYS A 18 -38.75 11.01 6.52
C LYS A 18 -39.78 11.74 7.35
N ASN A 19 -40.86 12.23 6.71
CA ASN A 19 -41.87 13.06 7.36
C ASN A 19 -41.29 14.29 8.11
N GLY A 20 -40.27 14.94 7.51
CA GLY A 20 -39.65 16.14 8.08
C GLY A 20 -38.61 15.89 9.19
N ALA A 21 -38.52 14.69 9.73
CA ALA A 21 -37.57 14.32 10.78
C ALA A 21 -36.41 13.46 10.26
N TYR A 22 -35.28 13.49 10.97
CA TYR A 22 -34.14 12.61 10.67
C TYR A 22 -34.56 11.14 10.77
N ALA A 23 -34.23 10.36 9.71
CA ALA A 23 -34.45 8.92 9.66
C ALA A 23 -33.39 8.26 8.82
N LYS A 24 -32.86 7.10 9.25
CA LYS A 24 -31.83 6.33 8.51
C LYS A 24 -32.30 5.86 7.14
N ASP A 25 -33.58 5.56 7.02
CA ASP A 25 -34.24 5.10 5.80
C ASP A 25 -34.90 6.25 5.01
N GLY A 26 -34.65 7.51 5.41
CA GLY A 26 -35.15 8.68 4.74
C GLY A 26 -34.38 9.06 3.48
N GLU A 27 -34.92 10.00 2.71
CA GLU A 27 -34.28 10.58 1.52
C GLU A 27 -33.37 11.73 1.91
N PHE A 28 -32.28 11.91 1.10
CA PHE A 28 -31.37 13.01 1.29
C PHE A 28 -32.05 14.35 1.01
N THR A 29 -32.15 15.18 2.03
CA THR A 29 -32.74 16.49 1.99
C THR A 29 -31.73 17.56 2.33
N PRO A 30 -31.60 18.64 1.55
CA PRO A 30 -30.74 19.77 1.85
C PRO A 30 -31.13 20.43 3.17
N VAL A 31 -30.12 20.75 3.99
CA VAL A 31 -30.34 21.42 5.30
C VAL A 31 -29.28 22.48 5.56
N SER A 32 -29.48 23.33 6.57
CA SER A 32 -28.45 24.25 7.02
C SER A 32 -27.33 23.50 7.79
N TRP A 33 -26.15 24.12 7.88
CA TRP A 33 -25.07 23.60 8.73
C TRP A 33 -25.46 23.50 10.20
N SER A 34 -26.24 24.48 10.69
CA SER A 34 -26.72 24.45 12.07
C SER A 34 -27.62 23.22 12.31
N GLU A 35 -28.59 22.99 11.44
CA GLU A 35 -29.47 21.81 11.55
C GLU A 35 -28.69 20.50 11.47
N ALA A 36 -27.69 20.43 10.61
CA ALA A 36 -26.82 19.23 10.48
C ALA A 36 -26.07 18.97 11.79
N PHE A 37 -25.42 19.99 12.36
CA PHE A 37 -24.66 19.85 13.61
C PHE A 37 -25.56 19.58 14.81
N ASP A 38 -26.70 20.21 14.92
CA ASP A 38 -27.66 19.98 16.00
C ASP A 38 -28.17 18.53 15.97
N THR A 39 -28.49 18.03 14.79
CA THR A 39 -28.87 16.62 14.60
C THR A 39 -27.75 15.66 14.99
N MET A 40 -26.51 15.91 14.56
CA MET A 40 -25.35 15.08 14.94
C MET A 40 -25.12 15.10 16.45
N ALA A 41 -25.15 16.27 17.07
CA ALA A 41 -24.97 16.43 18.51
C ALA A 41 -26.07 15.72 19.31
N ALA A 42 -27.32 15.84 18.90
CA ALA A 42 -28.45 15.15 19.54
C ALA A 42 -28.32 13.64 19.47
N GLN A 43 -27.91 13.07 18.29
CA GLN A 43 -27.68 11.64 18.12
C GLN A 43 -26.49 11.15 18.96
N ALA A 44 -25.38 11.90 18.97
CA ALA A 44 -24.21 11.54 19.78
C ALA A 44 -24.54 11.50 21.28
N LYS A 45 -25.24 12.54 21.79
CA LYS A 45 -25.68 12.59 23.19
C LYS A 45 -26.62 11.43 23.53
N ARG A 46 -27.54 11.09 22.64
CA ARG A 46 -28.45 9.95 22.82
C ARG A 46 -27.67 8.64 22.91
N VAL A 47 -26.75 8.37 21.96
CA VAL A 47 -25.96 7.15 21.95
C VAL A 47 -25.08 7.04 23.18
N LEU A 48 -24.43 8.14 23.60
CA LEU A 48 -23.63 8.18 24.82
C LEU A 48 -24.46 7.81 26.05
N LYS A 49 -25.69 8.35 26.16
CA LYS A 49 -26.59 8.08 27.30
C LYS A 49 -27.09 6.64 27.30
N GLU A 50 -27.45 6.11 26.14
CA GLU A 50 -28.07 4.77 26.02
C GLU A 50 -27.07 3.63 26.00
N LYS A 51 -25.88 3.84 25.39
CA LYS A 51 -24.94 2.76 25.07
C LYS A 51 -23.50 3.00 25.58
N GLY A 52 -23.22 4.19 26.09
CA GLY A 52 -21.91 4.55 26.63
C GLY A 52 -20.87 4.94 25.57
N PRO A 53 -19.64 5.29 26.03
CA PRO A 53 -18.57 5.84 25.19
C PRO A 53 -18.09 4.93 24.07
N THR A 54 -18.06 3.63 24.30
CA THR A 54 -17.57 2.64 23.33
C THR A 54 -18.45 2.46 22.10
N ALA A 55 -19.70 3.00 22.16
CA ALA A 55 -20.62 2.97 21.02
C ALA A 55 -20.40 4.10 20.01
N LEU A 56 -19.50 5.04 20.31
CA LEU A 56 -19.09 6.11 19.39
C LEU A 56 -17.68 5.85 18.88
N GLY A 57 -17.52 6.02 17.58
CA GLY A 57 -16.23 5.93 16.88
C GLY A 57 -16.10 7.02 15.84
N MET A 58 -14.85 7.38 15.51
CA MET A 58 -14.52 8.35 14.49
C MET A 58 -13.41 7.82 13.61
N PHE A 59 -13.63 7.81 12.31
CA PHE A 59 -12.57 7.63 11.32
C PHE A 59 -12.04 9.01 10.94
N GLY A 60 -10.76 9.22 11.25
CA GLY A 60 -10.06 10.45 10.96
C GLY A 60 -9.33 10.43 9.64
N SER A 61 -8.56 11.47 9.40
CA SER A 61 -7.71 11.59 8.21
C SER A 61 -6.28 11.98 8.59
N GLY A 62 -5.28 11.35 7.95
CA GLY A 62 -3.89 11.77 8.01
C GLY A 62 -3.63 13.11 7.28
N GLN A 63 -4.63 13.62 6.53
CA GLN A 63 -4.57 14.90 5.84
C GLN A 63 -5.19 16.07 6.63
N TRP A 64 -5.64 15.81 7.85
CA TRP A 64 -6.07 16.87 8.74
C TRP A 64 -4.91 17.80 9.08
N THR A 65 -5.22 19.07 9.23
CA THR A 65 -4.29 20.00 9.88
C THR A 65 -4.09 19.61 11.35
N ILE A 66 -3.02 20.13 11.96
CA ILE A 66 -2.75 19.90 13.39
C ILE A 66 -3.96 20.31 14.25
N PHE A 67 -4.61 21.43 13.91
CA PHE A 67 -5.78 21.93 14.64
C PHE A 67 -7.01 21.03 14.53
N GLU A 68 -7.28 20.49 13.34
CA GLU A 68 -8.35 19.54 13.11
C GLU A 68 -8.11 18.23 13.86
N GLY A 69 -6.90 17.68 13.79
CA GLY A 69 -6.52 16.49 14.52
C GLY A 69 -6.60 16.68 16.04
N TYR A 70 -6.17 17.83 16.54
CA TYR A 70 -6.30 18.19 17.96
C TYR A 70 -7.78 18.29 18.39
N ALA A 71 -8.63 18.97 17.61
CA ALA A 71 -10.04 19.12 17.90
C ALA A 71 -10.76 17.75 17.92
N ALA A 72 -10.49 16.89 16.93
CA ALA A 72 -11.04 15.54 16.87
C ALA A 72 -10.60 14.67 18.07
N THR A 73 -9.33 14.71 18.42
CA THR A 73 -8.79 13.98 19.57
C THR A 73 -9.41 14.48 20.88
N LYS A 74 -9.54 15.80 21.05
CA LYS A 74 -10.16 16.42 22.22
C LYS A 74 -11.64 16.05 22.33
N LEU A 75 -12.38 16.08 21.22
CA LEU A 75 -13.78 15.68 21.18
C LEU A 75 -13.95 14.21 21.59
N MET A 76 -13.15 13.31 21.00
CA MET A 76 -13.27 11.88 21.27
C MET A 76 -12.82 11.53 22.69
N ARG A 77 -11.62 11.95 23.10
CA ARG A 77 -11.06 11.55 24.40
C ARG A 77 -11.63 12.32 25.57
N ALA A 78 -11.71 13.64 25.50
CA ALA A 78 -12.22 14.46 26.59
C ALA A 78 -13.74 14.57 26.57
N GLY A 79 -14.34 14.77 25.39
CA GLY A 79 -15.78 14.93 25.24
C GLY A 79 -16.54 13.63 25.39
N PHE A 80 -16.25 12.64 24.54
CA PHE A 80 -16.96 11.36 24.52
C PHE A 80 -16.34 10.31 25.43
N ARG A 81 -15.12 10.52 25.96
CA ARG A 81 -14.34 9.55 26.75
C ARG A 81 -14.15 8.22 26.02
N SER A 82 -13.95 8.28 24.70
CA SER A 82 -13.75 7.14 23.82
C SER A 82 -12.37 7.20 23.16
N ASN A 83 -11.68 6.05 23.10
CA ASN A 83 -10.46 5.87 22.31
C ASN A 83 -10.74 5.36 20.89
N ASN A 84 -11.99 5.22 20.48
CA ASN A 84 -12.38 4.73 19.16
C ASN A 84 -12.17 5.80 18.09
N LEU A 85 -10.96 6.30 17.98
CA LEU A 85 -10.51 7.24 16.95
C LEU A 85 -9.31 6.64 16.24
N ASP A 86 -9.42 6.44 14.93
CA ASP A 86 -8.34 5.91 14.12
C ASP A 86 -8.25 6.69 12.80
N PRO A 87 -7.04 6.98 12.28
CA PRO A 87 -6.88 7.66 11.01
C PRO A 87 -7.15 6.71 9.83
N ASN A 88 -7.37 7.29 8.64
CA ASN A 88 -7.48 6.52 7.40
C ASN A 88 -6.23 5.67 7.11
N ALA A 89 -5.07 6.07 7.61
CA ALA A 89 -3.82 5.32 7.46
C ALA A 89 -3.90 3.88 8.01
N ARG A 90 -4.80 3.60 8.95
CA ARG A 90 -5.07 2.23 9.43
C ARG A 90 -5.45 1.29 8.28
N HIS A 91 -6.27 1.74 7.33
CA HIS A 91 -6.71 0.95 6.18
C HIS A 91 -5.86 1.18 4.92
N CYS A 92 -4.99 2.18 4.93
CA CYS A 92 -4.17 2.58 3.79
C CYS A 92 -2.75 2.00 3.89
N MET A 93 -2.02 2.35 4.95
CA MET A 93 -0.58 2.15 5.07
C MET A 93 -0.18 1.20 6.21
N ALA A 94 -1.08 0.86 7.14
CA ALA A 94 -0.73 0.06 8.31
C ALA A 94 -0.13 -1.31 7.95
N SER A 95 -0.57 -1.94 6.86
CA SER A 95 0.00 -3.19 6.38
C SER A 95 1.44 -3.02 5.89
N ALA A 96 1.75 -1.92 5.19
CA ALA A 96 3.12 -1.62 4.78
C ALA A 96 4.01 -1.23 5.96
N ALA A 97 3.50 -0.41 6.90
CA ALA A 97 4.21 -0.10 8.15
C ALA A 97 4.57 -1.39 8.91
N TYR A 98 3.64 -2.34 9.00
CA TYR A 98 3.90 -3.65 9.61
C TYR A 98 4.98 -4.44 8.83
N ALA A 99 4.96 -4.41 7.51
CA ALA A 99 5.97 -5.06 6.68
C ALA A 99 7.37 -4.45 6.91
N PHE A 100 7.49 -3.12 6.96
CA PHE A 100 8.74 -2.43 7.27
C PHE A 100 9.25 -2.79 8.67
N MET A 101 8.40 -2.70 9.69
CA MET A 101 8.77 -3.09 11.06
C MET A 101 9.21 -4.56 11.15
N ARG A 102 8.54 -5.46 10.44
CA ARG A 102 8.88 -6.87 10.43
C ARG A 102 10.18 -7.16 9.70
N THR A 103 10.47 -6.44 8.62
CA THR A 103 11.64 -6.65 7.78
C THR A 103 12.87 -5.91 8.30
N PHE A 104 12.70 -4.67 8.72
CA PHE A 104 13.81 -3.75 9.07
C PHE A 104 13.81 -3.32 10.54
N GLY A 105 12.78 -3.66 11.31
CA GLY A 105 12.64 -3.26 12.71
C GLY A 105 12.09 -1.85 12.92
N MET A 106 11.84 -1.09 11.85
CA MET A 106 11.31 0.28 11.90
C MET A 106 10.42 0.58 10.70
N ASP A 107 9.49 1.52 10.85
CA ASP A 107 8.60 1.99 9.78
C ASP A 107 9.21 3.22 9.09
N GLU A 108 10.32 3.00 8.40
CA GLU A 108 11.01 4.04 7.64
C GLU A 108 11.56 3.49 6.32
N PRO A 109 11.54 4.28 5.22
CA PRO A 109 12.21 3.90 3.99
C PRO A 109 13.73 3.92 4.17
N MET A 110 14.43 2.97 3.55
CA MET A 110 15.89 2.85 3.67
C MET A 110 16.65 3.83 2.77
N GLY A 111 15.98 4.51 1.87
CA GLY A 111 16.55 5.50 0.96
C GLY A 111 16.30 6.93 1.40
N CYS A 112 16.94 7.88 0.72
CA CYS A 112 16.74 9.30 0.90
C CYS A 112 16.61 10.04 -0.45
N TYR A 113 16.29 11.32 -0.41
CA TYR A 113 16.11 12.09 -1.65
C TYR A 113 17.41 12.28 -2.44
N ASP A 114 18.56 12.24 -1.81
CA ASP A 114 19.86 12.38 -2.50
C ASP A 114 20.19 11.14 -3.36
N ASP A 115 19.53 10.01 -3.11
CA ASP A 115 19.72 8.80 -3.92
C ASP A 115 19.29 8.99 -5.39
N PHE A 116 18.42 9.98 -5.67
CA PHE A 116 18.04 10.29 -7.05
C PHE A 116 19.23 10.67 -7.94
N GLU A 117 20.19 11.42 -7.41
CA GLU A 117 21.37 11.88 -8.16
C GLU A 117 22.44 10.78 -8.30
N HIS A 118 22.34 9.72 -7.52
CA HIS A 118 23.32 8.63 -7.47
C HIS A 118 22.83 7.31 -8.05
N ALA A 119 21.53 7.20 -8.38
CA ALA A 119 20.95 5.98 -8.92
C ALA A 119 21.48 5.67 -10.34
N ASP A 120 21.70 4.39 -10.60
CA ASP A 120 21.99 3.84 -11.94
C ASP A 120 20.75 3.20 -12.56
N ALA A 121 19.73 2.92 -11.74
CA ALA A 121 18.42 2.50 -12.19
C ALA A 121 17.32 2.98 -11.24
N PHE A 122 16.19 3.35 -11.81
CA PHE A 122 14.94 3.64 -11.11
C PHE A 122 13.93 2.56 -11.44
N VAL A 123 13.27 2.02 -10.42
CA VAL A 123 12.20 1.04 -10.61
C VAL A 123 10.93 1.57 -9.95
N LEU A 124 9.92 1.85 -10.76
CA LEU A 124 8.64 2.39 -10.30
C LEU A 124 7.61 1.25 -10.24
N TRP A 125 7.33 0.77 -9.04
CA TRP A 125 6.35 -0.29 -8.80
C TRP A 125 4.96 0.31 -8.56
N GLY A 126 4.15 0.39 -9.62
CA GLY A 126 2.82 0.97 -9.59
C GLY A 126 2.80 2.49 -9.43
N SER A 127 3.96 3.14 -9.37
CA SER A 127 4.07 4.57 -9.13
C SER A 127 3.94 5.37 -10.42
N ASN A 128 2.83 6.11 -10.58
CA ASN A 128 2.68 7.11 -11.63
C ASN A 128 3.29 8.45 -11.18
N MET A 129 4.60 8.45 -10.99
CA MET A 129 5.34 9.58 -10.41
C MET A 129 5.25 10.83 -11.25
N ALA A 130 5.16 10.73 -12.59
CA ALA A 130 5.04 11.86 -13.49
C ALA A 130 3.79 12.72 -13.22
N GLU A 131 2.70 12.10 -12.74
CA GLU A 131 1.46 12.80 -12.44
C GLU A 131 1.26 13.05 -10.95
N MET A 132 1.67 12.12 -10.09
CA MET A 132 1.42 12.18 -8.64
C MET A 132 2.53 12.87 -7.85
N HIS A 133 3.77 12.82 -8.34
CA HIS A 133 4.95 13.43 -7.71
C HIS A 133 5.82 14.14 -8.76
N PRO A 134 5.29 15.16 -9.46
CA PRO A 134 5.96 15.75 -10.63
C PRO A 134 7.33 16.34 -10.31
N ILE A 135 7.53 16.90 -9.12
CA ILE A 135 8.83 17.47 -8.72
C ILE A 135 9.90 16.38 -8.56
N LEU A 136 9.56 15.25 -7.93
CA LEU A 136 10.49 14.12 -7.85
C LEU A 136 10.70 13.47 -9.22
N TRP A 137 9.67 13.45 -10.06
CA TRP A 137 9.77 12.94 -11.41
C TRP A 137 10.76 13.74 -12.27
N THR A 138 10.85 15.06 -12.11
CA THR A 138 11.85 15.87 -12.82
C THR A 138 13.27 15.41 -12.47
N ARG A 139 13.55 15.05 -11.23
CA ARG A 139 14.87 14.52 -10.81
C ARG A 139 15.17 13.18 -11.48
N VAL A 140 14.19 12.27 -11.57
CA VAL A 140 14.34 11.02 -12.33
C VAL A 140 14.64 11.28 -13.80
N ALA A 141 13.85 12.18 -14.41
CA ALA A 141 14.00 12.53 -15.82
C ALA A 141 15.36 13.18 -16.12
N ASP A 142 15.77 14.16 -15.31
CA ASP A 142 17.06 14.84 -15.46
C ASP A 142 18.23 13.84 -15.31
N ARG A 143 18.17 12.98 -14.30
CA ARG A 143 19.19 11.93 -14.09
C ARG A 143 19.26 10.99 -15.29
N ARG A 144 18.11 10.50 -15.78
CA ARG A 144 18.05 9.57 -16.92
C ARG A 144 18.52 10.21 -18.22
N LEU A 145 18.10 11.44 -18.50
CA LEU A 145 18.46 12.15 -19.74
C LEU A 145 19.91 12.61 -19.75
N GLY A 146 20.43 13.05 -18.60
CA GLY A 146 21.83 13.46 -18.46
C GLY A 146 22.84 12.31 -18.41
N HIS A 147 22.38 11.07 -18.17
CA HIS A 147 23.25 9.89 -17.98
C HIS A 147 22.69 8.67 -18.73
N PRO A 148 23.13 8.41 -19.97
CA PRO A 148 22.57 7.35 -20.84
C PRO A 148 22.63 5.93 -20.26
N HIS A 149 23.53 5.65 -19.31
CA HIS A 149 23.64 4.36 -18.65
C HIS A 149 22.52 4.12 -17.60
N VAL A 150 21.90 5.17 -17.10
CA VAL A 150 20.80 5.09 -16.13
C VAL A 150 19.57 4.49 -16.81
N LYS A 151 18.90 3.56 -16.14
CA LYS A 151 17.71 2.88 -16.65
C LYS A 151 16.48 3.22 -15.81
N VAL A 152 15.33 3.27 -16.46
CA VAL A 152 14.03 3.44 -15.82
C VAL A 152 13.14 2.25 -16.16
N ALA A 153 12.75 1.50 -15.14
CA ALA A 153 11.75 0.45 -15.26
C ALA A 153 10.43 0.95 -14.64
N VAL A 154 9.34 0.81 -15.36
CA VAL A 154 8.00 1.19 -14.89
C VAL A 154 7.09 -0.01 -14.94
N LEU A 155 6.66 -0.46 -13.77
CA LEU A 155 5.75 -1.59 -13.60
C LEU A 155 4.38 -1.08 -13.17
N SER A 156 3.35 -1.40 -13.93
CA SER A 156 1.98 -1.02 -13.62
C SER A 156 0.98 -2.01 -14.23
N THR A 157 -0.27 -1.88 -13.87
CA THR A 157 -1.36 -2.66 -14.47
C THR A 157 -1.94 -1.99 -15.73
N PHE A 158 -1.46 -0.81 -16.07
CA PHE A 158 -1.80 -0.05 -17.29
C PHE A 158 -0.69 0.95 -17.60
N THR A 159 -0.64 1.40 -18.85
CA THR A 159 0.31 2.43 -19.30
C THR A 159 -0.12 3.82 -18.84
N HIS A 160 0.82 4.61 -18.32
CA HIS A 160 0.58 5.97 -17.84
C HIS A 160 1.78 6.88 -18.14
N ARG A 161 1.70 8.17 -17.78
CA ARG A 161 2.69 9.19 -18.14
C ARG A 161 4.14 8.84 -17.75
N SER A 162 4.36 8.15 -16.65
CA SER A 162 5.72 7.73 -16.28
C SER A 162 6.28 6.66 -17.22
N SER A 163 5.42 5.94 -17.97
CA SER A 163 5.84 4.94 -18.94
C SER A 163 6.50 5.56 -20.18
N ASP A 164 6.29 6.86 -20.44
CA ASP A 164 6.85 7.55 -21.61
C ASP A 164 8.40 7.64 -21.54
N LEU A 165 8.98 7.58 -20.35
CA LEU A 165 10.43 7.59 -20.12
C LEU A 165 11.02 6.20 -19.83
N ALA A 166 10.19 5.16 -19.82
CA ALA A 166 10.64 3.82 -19.41
C ALA A 166 11.52 3.17 -20.47
N ASP A 167 12.70 2.69 -20.05
CA ASP A 167 13.52 1.76 -20.82
C ASP A 167 12.93 0.34 -20.75
N ILE A 168 12.28 0.01 -19.62
CA ILE A 168 11.67 -1.29 -19.36
C ILE A 168 10.20 -1.08 -18.92
N PRO A 169 9.28 -0.91 -19.87
CA PRO A 169 7.86 -0.78 -19.57
C PRO A 169 7.24 -2.16 -19.34
N ILE A 170 6.69 -2.38 -18.16
CA ILE A 170 6.05 -3.64 -17.77
C ILE A 170 4.59 -3.38 -17.42
N VAL A 171 3.68 -3.97 -18.19
CA VAL A 171 2.26 -4.03 -17.85
C VAL A 171 1.93 -5.46 -17.45
N PHE A 172 1.50 -5.66 -16.20
CA PHE A 172 1.28 -6.96 -15.62
C PHE A 172 -0.15 -7.12 -15.11
N LYS A 173 -0.62 -8.36 -14.98
CA LYS A 173 -1.94 -8.67 -14.43
C LYS A 173 -2.01 -8.28 -12.96
N PRO A 174 -3.06 -7.57 -12.51
CA PRO A 174 -3.23 -7.18 -11.10
C PRO A 174 -3.08 -8.36 -10.13
N GLY A 175 -2.41 -8.13 -9.00
CA GLY A 175 -2.22 -9.14 -7.95
C GLY A 175 -1.12 -10.17 -8.24
N THR A 176 -0.26 -9.93 -9.24
CA THR A 176 0.87 -10.82 -9.57
C THR A 176 2.25 -10.24 -9.24
N ASP A 177 2.30 -9.13 -8.55
CA ASP A 177 3.52 -8.42 -8.15
C ASP A 177 4.51 -9.32 -7.40
N LEU A 178 4.01 -10.08 -6.43
CA LEU A 178 4.82 -10.98 -5.61
C LEU A 178 5.51 -12.06 -6.46
N ALA A 179 4.87 -12.53 -7.52
CA ALA A 179 5.50 -13.50 -8.43
C ALA A 179 6.69 -12.89 -9.17
N ILE A 180 6.61 -11.61 -9.56
CA ILE A 180 7.73 -10.90 -10.20
C ILE A 180 8.89 -10.75 -9.20
N LEU A 181 8.61 -10.37 -7.95
CA LEU A 181 9.64 -10.26 -6.90
C LEU A 181 10.34 -11.60 -6.63
N ASN A 182 9.55 -12.68 -6.51
CA ASN A 182 10.10 -14.02 -6.31
C ASN A 182 10.93 -14.51 -7.52
N TYR A 183 10.54 -14.12 -8.74
CA TYR A 183 11.37 -14.37 -9.91
C TYR A 183 12.71 -13.63 -9.85
N ILE A 184 12.71 -12.36 -9.47
CA ILE A 184 13.95 -11.59 -9.30
C ILE A 184 14.88 -12.30 -8.29
N ALA A 185 14.35 -12.71 -7.15
CA ALA A 185 15.10 -13.45 -6.14
C ALA A 185 15.65 -14.78 -6.70
N ASN A 186 14.81 -15.56 -7.38
CA ASN A 186 15.23 -16.81 -8.02
C ASN A 186 16.34 -16.58 -9.06
N HIS A 187 16.21 -15.55 -9.88
CA HIS A 187 17.20 -15.18 -10.88
C HIS A 187 18.57 -14.83 -10.26
N ILE A 188 18.58 -14.01 -9.19
CA ILE A 188 19.81 -13.67 -8.46
C ILE A 188 20.47 -14.93 -7.90
N ILE A 189 19.69 -15.83 -7.30
CA ILE A 189 20.20 -17.08 -6.69
C ILE A 189 20.74 -18.02 -7.77
N THR A 190 19.95 -18.31 -8.80
CA THR A 190 20.33 -19.29 -9.83
C THR A 190 21.48 -18.85 -10.72
N THR A 191 21.70 -17.54 -10.84
CA THR A 191 22.84 -16.97 -11.57
C THR A 191 24.08 -16.75 -10.70
N GLY A 192 24.05 -17.16 -9.42
CA GLY A 192 25.19 -17.09 -8.50
C GLY A 192 25.58 -15.66 -8.10
N ARG A 193 24.65 -14.70 -8.19
CA ARG A 193 24.91 -13.27 -7.90
C ARG A 193 24.44 -12.81 -6.52
N VAL A 194 24.26 -13.75 -5.60
CA VAL A 194 23.94 -13.45 -4.21
C VAL A 194 25.12 -12.75 -3.54
N ASN A 195 24.86 -11.63 -2.88
CA ASN A 195 25.84 -11.00 -2.00
C ASN A 195 25.91 -11.79 -0.67
N THR A 196 26.73 -12.85 -0.67
CA THR A 196 26.82 -13.79 0.46
C THR A 196 27.35 -13.14 1.73
N ASP A 197 28.21 -12.13 1.62
CA ASP A 197 28.71 -11.37 2.78
C ASP A 197 27.59 -10.58 3.44
N PHE A 198 26.78 -9.88 2.66
CA PHE A 198 25.62 -9.15 3.17
C PHE A 198 24.57 -10.09 3.76
N VAL A 199 24.22 -11.15 3.03
CA VAL A 199 23.23 -12.14 3.48
C VAL A 199 23.66 -12.76 4.81
N GLY A 200 24.93 -13.18 4.92
CA GLY A 200 25.44 -13.83 6.13
C GLY A 200 25.53 -12.91 7.35
N LYS A 201 25.71 -11.60 7.15
CA LYS A 201 25.89 -10.64 8.25
C LYS A 201 24.61 -9.92 8.66
N HIS A 202 23.71 -9.69 7.71
CA HIS A 202 22.61 -8.74 7.88
C HIS A 202 21.21 -9.30 7.60
N THR A 203 21.12 -10.59 7.24
CA THR A 203 19.86 -11.19 6.85
C THR A 203 19.54 -12.42 7.68
N THR A 204 18.29 -12.53 8.13
CA THR A 204 17.72 -13.75 8.69
C THR A 204 16.49 -14.14 7.90
N PHE A 205 16.29 -15.44 7.70
CA PHE A 205 15.12 -15.95 6.97
C PHE A 205 14.13 -16.55 7.93
N VAL A 206 12.84 -16.25 7.70
CA VAL A 206 11.74 -16.80 8.49
C VAL A 206 10.60 -17.23 7.57
N LYS A 207 9.97 -18.33 7.91
CA LYS A 207 8.73 -18.79 7.26
C LYS A 207 7.56 -18.40 8.15
N GLY A 208 6.60 -17.68 7.60
CA GLY A 208 5.34 -17.35 8.25
C GLY A 208 4.20 -18.26 7.82
N ALA A 209 3.04 -18.10 8.48
CA ALA A 209 1.82 -18.78 8.09
C ALA A 209 1.32 -18.24 6.74
N THR A 210 0.94 -19.13 5.81
CA THR A 210 0.40 -18.77 4.49
C THR A 210 -1.12 -18.91 4.40
N GLU A 211 -1.72 -19.70 5.28
CA GLU A 211 -3.16 -19.97 5.32
C GLU A 211 -3.86 -19.05 6.33
N ILE A 212 -3.73 -17.74 6.10
CA ILE A 212 -4.17 -16.67 7.03
C ILE A 212 -5.60 -16.16 6.75
N GLY A 213 -6.27 -16.67 5.74
CA GLY A 213 -7.61 -16.21 5.34
C GLY A 213 -7.58 -14.88 4.57
N TYR A 214 -8.71 -14.20 4.54
CA TYR A 214 -8.94 -12.94 3.80
C TYR A 214 -9.24 -11.75 4.72
N GLY A 215 -9.27 -11.94 6.03
CA GLY A 215 -9.64 -10.90 6.99
C GLY A 215 -11.15 -10.57 6.98
N LEU A 216 -11.98 -11.49 6.52
CA LEU A 216 -13.43 -11.40 6.57
C LEU A 216 -13.93 -11.74 7.99
N ARG A 217 -15.25 -11.67 8.20
CA ARG A 217 -15.84 -12.10 9.47
C ARG A 217 -15.52 -13.59 9.72
N PRO A 218 -15.28 -14.00 10.95
CA PRO A 218 -14.89 -15.38 11.26
C PRO A 218 -15.88 -16.44 10.79
N ASP A 219 -17.16 -16.09 10.68
CA ASP A 219 -18.26 -16.96 10.24
C ASP A 219 -18.51 -16.89 8.72
N ASP A 220 -17.80 -16.04 7.96
CA ASP A 220 -17.92 -16.00 6.51
C ASP A 220 -17.40 -17.32 5.91
N PRO A 221 -18.19 -18.01 5.06
CA PRO A 221 -17.77 -19.30 4.49
C PRO A 221 -16.44 -19.27 3.72
N ARG A 222 -16.11 -18.13 3.13
CA ARG A 222 -14.81 -17.94 2.42
C ARG A 222 -13.66 -17.85 3.41
N GLU A 223 -13.86 -17.15 4.54
CA GLU A 223 -12.87 -17.06 5.61
C GLU A 223 -12.63 -18.42 6.26
N VAL A 224 -13.69 -19.13 6.62
CA VAL A 224 -13.62 -20.48 7.21
C VAL A 224 -12.88 -21.45 6.27
N LYS A 225 -13.15 -21.37 4.96
CA LYS A 225 -12.48 -22.22 3.97
C LYS A 225 -11.00 -21.88 3.79
N ALA A 226 -10.64 -20.59 3.86
CA ALA A 226 -9.29 -20.09 3.57
C ALA A 226 -8.37 -20.10 4.78
N ARG A 227 -8.91 -19.83 6.00
CA ARG A 227 -8.14 -19.76 7.23
C ARG A 227 -7.99 -21.12 7.87
N LYS A 228 -6.79 -21.65 7.84
CA LYS A 228 -6.43 -22.92 8.48
C LYS A 228 -5.35 -22.75 9.56
N ALA A 229 -4.58 -21.64 9.50
CA ALA A 229 -3.58 -21.35 10.51
C ALA A 229 -4.22 -20.88 11.82
N GLU A 230 -3.88 -21.51 12.93
CA GLU A 230 -4.33 -21.11 14.27
C GLU A 230 -3.69 -19.80 14.71
N ASP A 231 -2.37 -19.66 14.48
CA ASP A 231 -1.61 -18.44 14.75
C ASP A 231 -1.06 -17.87 13.44
N VAL A 232 -1.67 -16.79 12.97
CA VAL A 232 -1.26 -16.10 11.73
C VAL A 232 0.00 -15.25 11.92
N THR A 233 0.45 -15.06 13.15
CA THR A 233 1.66 -14.29 13.48
C THR A 233 2.88 -15.18 13.71
N ALA A 234 2.68 -16.49 13.86
CA ALA A 234 3.76 -17.44 14.08
C ALA A 234 4.76 -17.45 12.92
N THR A 235 6.04 -17.42 13.27
CA THR A 235 7.14 -17.54 12.33
C THR A 235 8.11 -18.60 12.79
N THR A 236 8.71 -19.31 11.82
CA THR A 236 9.75 -20.31 12.07
C THR A 236 11.03 -19.88 11.36
N PRO A 237 12.18 -19.82 12.02
CA PRO A 237 13.47 -19.61 11.36
C PRO A 237 13.73 -20.68 10.30
N ILE A 238 14.23 -20.25 9.16
CA ILE A 238 14.70 -21.14 8.08
C ILE A 238 16.08 -20.70 7.64
N ASP A 239 16.80 -21.56 6.96
CA ASP A 239 18.08 -21.23 6.33
C ASP A 239 17.91 -20.66 4.91
N PHE A 240 19.01 -20.23 4.33
CA PHE A 240 19.04 -19.69 2.97
C PHE A 240 18.66 -20.75 1.93
N GLU A 241 19.03 -22.00 2.12
CA GLU A 241 18.73 -23.13 1.24
C GLU A 241 17.22 -23.39 1.17
N ALA A 242 16.54 -23.33 2.31
CA ALA A 242 15.08 -23.46 2.35
C ALA A 242 14.38 -22.27 1.64
N TYR A 243 14.92 -21.06 1.77
CA TYR A 243 14.42 -19.90 1.01
C TYR A 243 14.66 -20.05 -0.49
N ALA A 244 15.87 -20.48 -0.89
CA ALA A 244 16.20 -20.75 -2.29
C ALA A 244 15.29 -21.82 -2.91
N ALA A 245 15.01 -22.90 -2.14
CA ALA A 245 14.08 -23.93 -2.56
C ALA A 245 12.65 -23.40 -2.72
N PHE A 246 12.20 -22.48 -1.87
CA PHE A 246 10.89 -21.84 -1.96
C PHE A 246 10.74 -21.01 -3.24
N VAL A 247 11.74 -20.19 -3.61
CA VAL A 247 11.64 -19.34 -4.79
C VAL A 247 11.97 -20.06 -6.11
N LYS A 248 12.55 -21.27 -6.07
CA LYS A 248 12.98 -22.03 -7.23
C LYS A 248 11.92 -22.21 -8.31
N ASP A 249 10.66 -22.36 -7.90
CA ASP A 249 9.53 -22.57 -8.81
C ASP A 249 9.07 -21.31 -9.55
N TYR A 250 9.59 -20.15 -9.18
CA TYR A 250 9.29 -18.88 -9.87
C TYR A 250 10.27 -18.68 -11.03
N THR A 251 10.16 -19.58 -12.03
CA THR A 251 10.97 -19.48 -13.26
C THR A 251 10.48 -18.37 -14.18
N LEU A 252 11.32 -17.94 -15.11
CA LEU A 252 10.99 -16.92 -16.10
C LEU A 252 9.71 -17.27 -16.86
N GLU A 253 9.58 -18.50 -17.35
CA GLU A 253 8.45 -18.98 -18.14
C GLU A 253 7.17 -18.98 -17.32
N LYS A 254 7.25 -19.52 -16.09
CA LYS A 254 6.09 -19.60 -15.19
C LYS A 254 5.58 -18.22 -14.79
N VAL A 255 6.49 -17.32 -14.46
CA VAL A 255 6.12 -15.94 -14.04
C VAL A 255 5.64 -15.13 -15.22
N SER A 256 6.23 -15.27 -16.40
CA SER A 256 5.74 -14.66 -17.64
C SER A 256 4.29 -15.10 -17.94
N ALA A 257 4.02 -16.39 -17.92
CA ALA A 257 2.68 -16.94 -18.15
C ALA A 257 1.65 -16.44 -17.11
N LEU A 258 2.05 -16.36 -15.82
CA LEU A 258 1.20 -15.90 -14.73
C LEU A 258 0.87 -14.41 -14.85
N THR A 259 1.89 -13.59 -15.07
CA THR A 259 1.80 -12.12 -15.06
C THR A 259 1.33 -11.54 -16.39
N GLY A 260 1.50 -12.27 -17.49
CA GLY A 260 1.26 -11.79 -18.85
C GLY A 260 2.38 -10.88 -19.38
N VAL A 261 3.50 -10.79 -18.69
CA VAL A 261 4.66 -9.97 -19.09
C VAL A 261 5.58 -10.76 -20.00
N GLU A 262 6.10 -10.14 -21.05
CA GLU A 262 7.08 -10.74 -21.93
C GLU A 262 8.35 -11.16 -21.17
N PRO A 263 8.89 -12.37 -21.43
CA PRO A 263 10.08 -12.87 -20.73
C PRO A 263 11.28 -11.91 -20.77
N GLY A 264 11.48 -11.24 -21.91
CA GLY A 264 12.60 -10.31 -22.09
C GLY A 264 12.57 -9.11 -21.13
N PHE A 265 11.39 -8.58 -20.83
CA PHE A 265 11.26 -7.48 -19.85
C PHE A 265 11.47 -7.94 -18.41
N LEU A 266 10.96 -9.14 -18.06
CA LEU A 266 11.20 -9.72 -16.74
C LEU A 266 12.69 -9.98 -16.52
N GLN A 267 13.36 -10.53 -17.52
CA GLN A 267 14.80 -10.77 -17.46
C GLN A 267 15.59 -9.47 -17.31
N GLN A 268 15.30 -8.45 -18.13
CA GLN A 268 15.94 -7.14 -18.01
C GLN A 268 15.74 -6.52 -16.63
N LEU A 269 14.54 -6.62 -16.06
CA LEU A 269 14.24 -6.14 -14.71
C LEU A 269 15.10 -6.89 -13.67
N ALA A 270 15.15 -8.22 -13.75
CA ALA A 270 15.94 -9.03 -12.82
C ALA A 270 17.43 -8.70 -12.92
N GLU A 271 17.94 -8.43 -14.11
CA GLU A 271 19.33 -8.01 -14.35
C GLU A 271 19.66 -6.66 -13.70
N LEU A 272 18.71 -5.72 -13.61
CA LEU A 272 18.95 -4.46 -12.89
C LEU A 272 19.27 -4.71 -11.41
N TYR A 273 18.57 -5.63 -10.78
CA TYR A 273 18.77 -5.96 -9.36
C TYR A 273 19.95 -6.90 -9.12
N ALA A 274 20.26 -7.73 -10.11
CA ALA A 274 21.33 -8.74 -10.00
C ALA A 274 22.73 -8.17 -10.26
N ASP A 275 22.87 -6.99 -10.85
CA ASP A 275 24.15 -6.36 -11.13
C ASP A 275 24.73 -5.73 -9.84
N PRO A 276 25.81 -6.27 -9.26
CA PRO A 276 26.37 -5.78 -8.00
C PRO A 276 27.00 -4.39 -8.09
N LYS A 277 27.20 -3.87 -9.30
CA LYS A 277 27.77 -2.53 -9.53
C LYS A 277 26.70 -1.45 -9.70
N ARG A 278 25.43 -1.86 -9.83
CA ARG A 278 24.31 -0.96 -10.11
C ARG A 278 23.60 -0.54 -8.82
N LYS A 279 23.44 0.76 -8.65
CA LYS A 279 22.63 1.33 -7.58
C LYS A 279 21.18 1.44 -8.05
N VAL A 280 20.31 0.64 -7.50
CA VAL A 280 18.88 0.60 -7.84
C VAL A 280 18.07 1.32 -6.77
N THR A 281 17.31 2.33 -7.19
CA THR A 281 16.35 3.03 -6.32
C THR A 281 14.94 2.63 -6.74
N SER A 282 14.19 2.02 -5.81
CA SER A 282 12.83 1.53 -6.07
C SER A 282 11.80 2.41 -5.37
N PHE A 283 10.72 2.71 -6.08
CA PHE A 283 9.55 3.44 -5.58
C PHE A 283 8.33 2.55 -5.72
N TRP A 284 7.55 2.44 -4.67
CA TRP A 284 6.35 1.62 -4.66
C TRP A 284 5.12 2.44 -4.24
N THR A 285 3.95 1.92 -4.49
CA THR A 285 2.68 2.52 -4.08
C THR A 285 1.78 1.49 -3.40
N MET A 286 0.65 1.98 -2.88
CA MET A 286 -0.30 1.18 -2.11
C MET A 286 -0.87 -0.03 -2.86
N GLY A 287 -0.70 -0.12 -4.18
CA GLY A 287 -1.05 -1.30 -4.96
C GLY A 287 -0.36 -2.58 -4.50
N PHE A 288 0.81 -2.46 -3.85
CA PHE A 288 1.48 -3.58 -3.19
C PHE A 288 0.76 -4.03 -1.92
N ASN A 289 0.68 -3.15 -0.91
CA ASN A 289 0.26 -3.52 0.43
C ASN A 289 -1.26 -3.60 0.62
N GLN A 290 -2.04 -3.06 -0.30
CA GLN A 290 -3.52 -3.07 -0.21
C GLN A 290 -4.17 -4.32 -0.84
N HIS A 291 -3.39 -5.25 -1.35
CA HIS A 291 -3.87 -6.58 -1.71
C HIS A 291 -3.89 -7.51 -0.49
N VAL A 292 -4.71 -8.55 -0.54
CA VAL A 292 -4.87 -9.53 0.56
C VAL A 292 -3.54 -10.11 1.04
N ARG A 293 -2.57 -10.30 0.15
CA ARG A 293 -1.25 -10.84 0.45
C ARG A 293 -0.11 -9.94 -0.01
N GLY A 294 -0.39 -8.68 -0.29
CA GLY A 294 0.59 -7.75 -0.85
C GLY A 294 1.75 -7.38 0.08
N VAL A 295 1.58 -7.62 1.38
CA VAL A 295 2.63 -7.38 2.39
C VAL A 295 3.69 -8.50 2.41
N TRP A 296 3.36 -9.68 1.91
CA TRP A 296 4.27 -10.83 1.86
C TRP A 296 5.33 -10.67 0.79
#